data_407486964b4c9f6f967cf41a04148953
#
_entry.id   407486964b4c9f6f967cf41a04148953
#
_cell.length_a   1.000
_cell.length_b   1.000
_cell.length_c   1.000
_cell.angle_alpha   90.00
_cell.angle_beta   90.00
_cell.angle_gamma   90.00
#
_symmetry.space_group_name_H-M   'P 1'
#
loop_
_entity.id
_entity.type
_entity.pdbx_description
1 polymer ?
#
loop_
_entity_poly.entity_id
_entity_poly.type
_entity_poly.pdbx_seq_one_letter_code
_entity_poly.pdbx_strand_id
1 'polypeptide(L)'
;DLKNVPGVQAVSASHSPLTGFINASGNFAWAGKNPEDDRMFVYENVAPDYLSTIGAPLLEGRDFSTEHPGDSANFIVNELAVTEMGLKAPVVGQRLKGWGKEGQIIGVVKDFHFTSLKEKLQPLILTMNSPYVWTASVRIDSRNTAEVLSNIENVCKKYSPVYPFEYEFADTAYDELYKSESI
;
A
#
# COMPACT_ATOMS: atom_id res chain seq x y z
N ASP A 1 -6.02 -18.52 4.16
CA ASP A 1 -7.38 -18.93 4.56
C ASP A 1 -8.42 -17.81 4.39
N LEU A 2 -8.09 -16.52 4.63
CA LEU A 2 -9.05 -15.41 4.43
C LEU A 2 -9.57 -15.33 2.98
N LYS A 3 -8.73 -15.60 1.99
CA LYS A 3 -9.15 -15.61 0.56
C LYS A 3 -10.25 -16.63 0.25
N ASN A 4 -10.42 -17.65 1.11
CA ASN A 4 -11.41 -18.71 0.93
C ASN A 4 -12.72 -18.46 1.70
N VAL A 5 -12.85 -17.34 2.40
CA VAL A 5 -14.08 -16.98 3.13
C VAL A 5 -15.12 -16.50 2.12
N PRO A 6 -16.33 -17.09 2.12
CA PRO A 6 -17.42 -16.62 1.24
C PRO A 6 -17.68 -15.13 1.45
N GLY A 7 -17.77 -14.37 0.35
CA GLY A 7 -17.94 -12.93 0.38
C GLY A 7 -16.65 -12.11 0.46
N VAL A 8 -15.50 -12.74 0.68
CA VAL A 8 -14.21 -12.08 0.52
C VAL A 8 -13.81 -12.06 -0.95
N GLN A 9 -13.51 -10.89 -1.48
CA GLN A 9 -13.16 -10.66 -2.88
C GLN A 9 -11.65 -10.57 -3.11
N ALA A 10 -10.94 -9.95 -2.17
CA ALA A 10 -9.49 -9.81 -2.22
C ALA A 10 -8.91 -9.65 -0.81
N VAL A 11 -7.66 -10.06 -0.64
CA VAL A 11 -6.91 -9.96 0.62
C VAL A 11 -5.48 -9.58 0.30
N SER A 12 -5.00 -8.56 0.96
CA SER A 12 -3.59 -8.20 1.00
C SER A 12 -3.21 -7.72 2.40
N ALA A 13 -2.01 -7.21 2.57
CA ALA A 13 -1.55 -6.67 3.84
C ALA A 13 -0.57 -5.53 3.64
N SER A 14 -0.38 -4.71 4.66
CA SER A 14 0.59 -3.62 4.71
C SER A 14 1.23 -3.53 6.09
N HIS A 15 2.35 -2.81 6.17
CA HIS A 15 2.96 -2.53 7.46
C HIS A 15 2.06 -1.61 8.29
N SER A 16 1.51 -0.57 7.70
CA SER A 16 0.63 0.40 8.36
C SER A 16 -0.82 0.26 7.89
N PRO A 17 -1.81 0.73 8.66
CA PRO A 17 -3.18 0.93 8.17
C PRO A 17 -3.21 1.87 6.96
N LEU A 18 -4.23 1.74 6.11
CA LEU A 18 -4.36 2.50 4.86
C LEU A 18 -4.31 4.04 5.08
N THR A 19 -4.79 4.52 6.21
CA THR A 19 -4.81 5.94 6.58
C THR A 19 -3.64 6.35 7.49
N GLY A 20 -2.61 5.53 7.60
CA GLY A 20 -1.52 5.70 8.56
C GLY A 20 -0.11 5.56 7.98
N PHE A 21 0.10 5.83 6.70
CA PHE A 21 1.43 5.79 6.11
C PHE A 21 2.23 7.01 6.57
N ILE A 22 3.16 6.79 7.47
CA ILE A 22 3.97 7.86 8.09
C ILE A 22 5.47 7.67 7.90
N ASN A 23 5.90 6.51 7.40
CA ASN A 23 7.31 6.25 7.20
C ASN A 23 7.82 7.01 5.97
N ALA A 24 8.89 7.76 6.12
CA ALA A 24 9.51 8.49 5.04
C ALA A 24 11.03 8.27 5.00
N SER A 25 11.62 8.30 3.83
CA SER A 25 13.04 8.09 3.62
C SER A 25 13.56 8.88 2.42
N GLY A 26 14.78 9.40 2.54
CA GLY A 26 15.56 9.95 1.42
C GLY A 26 16.49 8.92 0.77
N ASN A 27 16.52 7.67 1.26
CA ASN A 27 17.44 6.62 0.82
C ASN A 27 17.05 5.98 -0.53
N PHE A 28 16.46 6.77 -1.41
CA PHE A 28 16.15 6.36 -2.78
C PHE A 28 17.09 7.01 -3.78
N ALA A 29 17.51 6.26 -4.78
CA ALA A 29 18.35 6.74 -5.87
C ALA A 29 17.80 6.28 -7.22
N TRP A 30 17.79 7.19 -8.19
CA TRP A 30 17.32 6.96 -9.56
C TRP A 30 18.23 7.67 -10.55
N ALA A 31 18.12 7.34 -11.81
CA ALA A 31 18.90 7.99 -12.86
C ALA A 31 18.62 9.49 -12.91
N GLY A 32 19.66 10.30 -12.81
CA GLY A 32 19.53 11.77 -12.83
C GLY A 32 19.23 12.42 -11.49
N LYS A 33 19.17 11.64 -10.38
CA LYS A 33 19.08 12.24 -9.04
C LYS A 33 20.31 13.12 -8.77
N ASN A 34 20.08 14.36 -8.34
CA ASN A 34 21.17 15.21 -7.85
C ASN A 34 21.72 14.62 -6.53
N PRO A 35 23.05 14.49 -6.35
CA PRO A 35 23.65 14.04 -5.09
C PRO A 35 23.25 14.86 -3.86
N GLU A 36 22.97 16.14 -4.03
CA GLU A 36 22.51 17.05 -2.96
C GLU A 36 20.99 16.98 -2.71
N ASP A 37 20.26 16.11 -3.42
CA ASP A 37 18.83 15.96 -3.28
C ASP A 37 18.49 15.14 -2.03
N ASP A 38 17.94 15.80 -1.03
CA ASP A 38 17.54 15.24 0.27
C ASP A 38 16.03 15.01 0.39
N ARG A 39 15.29 15.07 -0.73
CA ARG A 39 13.84 14.86 -0.71
C ARG A 39 13.45 13.55 -0.07
N MET A 40 12.41 13.64 0.74
CA MET A 40 11.83 12.50 1.44
C MET A 40 10.62 11.96 0.66
N PHE A 41 10.55 10.65 0.54
CA PHE A 41 9.41 9.93 -0.02
C PHE A 41 8.76 9.13 1.08
N VAL A 42 7.45 9.19 1.17
CA VAL A 42 6.70 8.24 2.01
C VAL A 42 6.88 6.86 1.39
N TYR A 43 7.11 5.87 2.21
CA TYR A 43 7.18 4.50 1.74
C TYR A 43 6.32 3.57 2.59
N GLU A 44 5.77 2.56 1.95
CA GLU A 44 5.00 1.53 2.63
C GLU A 44 5.38 0.14 2.11
N ASN A 45 5.46 -0.81 3.04
CA ASN A 45 5.71 -2.20 2.70
C ASN A 45 4.38 -2.94 2.63
N VAL A 46 4.11 -3.56 1.48
CA VAL A 46 2.84 -4.20 1.19
C VAL A 46 3.03 -5.65 0.76
N ALA A 47 1.98 -6.43 0.89
CA ALA A 47 1.89 -7.79 0.34
C ALA A 47 1.42 -7.77 -1.13
N PRO A 48 1.50 -8.88 -1.84
CA PRO A 48 0.95 -9.01 -3.19
C PRO A 48 -0.53 -8.62 -3.28
N ASP A 49 -0.96 -8.17 -4.45
CA ASP A 49 -2.34 -7.77 -4.76
C ASP A 49 -2.84 -6.54 -3.95
N TYR A 50 -1.93 -5.72 -3.42
CA TYR A 50 -2.31 -4.63 -2.51
C TYR A 50 -3.18 -3.58 -3.19
N LEU A 51 -2.75 -3.05 -4.34
CA LEU A 51 -3.49 -2.00 -5.04
C LEU A 51 -4.87 -2.47 -5.47
N SER A 52 -4.97 -3.68 -5.98
CA SER A 52 -6.25 -4.28 -6.38
C SER A 52 -7.17 -4.49 -5.17
N THR A 53 -6.61 -4.86 -4.01
CA THR A 53 -7.37 -5.05 -2.77
C THR A 53 -7.93 -3.72 -2.25
N ILE A 54 -7.14 -2.66 -2.20
CA ILE A 54 -7.62 -1.35 -1.74
C ILE A 54 -8.38 -0.57 -2.81
N GLY A 55 -8.34 -1.02 -4.07
CA GLY A 55 -9.00 -0.36 -5.20
C GLY A 55 -8.29 0.89 -5.70
N ALA A 56 -6.99 0.99 -5.47
CA ALA A 56 -6.19 2.10 -6.00
C ALA A 56 -5.97 1.93 -7.51
N PRO A 57 -6.32 2.93 -8.35
CA PRO A 57 -6.18 2.81 -9.79
C PRO A 57 -4.72 2.76 -10.24
N LEU A 58 -4.35 1.71 -10.95
CA LEU A 58 -3.06 1.59 -11.61
C LEU A 58 -3.10 2.32 -12.94
N LEU A 59 -2.15 3.19 -13.19
CA LEU A 59 -2.06 4.01 -14.40
C LEU A 59 -1.11 3.39 -15.43
N GLU A 60 -0.04 2.75 -14.97
CA GLU A 60 0.97 2.12 -15.81
C GLU A 60 1.51 0.87 -15.11
N GLY A 61 1.79 -0.18 -15.87
CA GLY A 61 2.42 -1.40 -15.36
C GLY A 61 1.46 -2.34 -14.62
N ARG A 62 1.89 -2.89 -13.50
CA ARG A 62 1.18 -3.92 -12.73
C ARG A 62 1.39 -3.79 -11.21
N ASP A 63 0.51 -4.44 -10.46
CA ASP A 63 0.65 -4.64 -9.00
C ASP A 63 1.71 -5.71 -8.68
N PHE A 64 2.13 -5.78 -7.42
CA PHE A 64 2.97 -6.86 -6.91
C PHE A 64 2.23 -8.20 -6.97
N SER A 65 2.97 -9.27 -7.30
CA SER A 65 2.39 -10.60 -7.42
C SER A 65 3.33 -11.69 -6.90
N THR A 66 2.75 -12.75 -6.33
CA THR A 66 3.49 -13.96 -5.97
C THR A 66 4.06 -14.71 -7.18
N GLU A 67 3.51 -14.47 -8.37
CA GLU A 67 3.98 -15.07 -9.62
C GLU A 67 5.31 -14.48 -10.12
N HIS A 68 5.73 -13.37 -9.52
CA HIS A 68 6.95 -12.65 -9.88
C HIS A 68 7.94 -12.59 -8.71
N PRO A 69 8.80 -13.60 -8.54
CA PRO A 69 9.74 -13.68 -7.40
C PRO A 69 10.68 -12.47 -7.28
N GLY A 70 10.93 -11.75 -8.38
CA GLY A 70 11.75 -10.54 -8.40
C GLY A 70 11.09 -9.31 -7.77
N ASP A 71 9.81 -9.36 -7.46
CA ASP A 71 9.07 -8.21 -6.96
C ASP A 71 9.53 -7.74 -5.57
N SER A 72 10.21 -8.61 -4.82
CA SER A 72 10.83 -8.21 -3.55
C SER A 72 11.95 -7.16 -3.69
N ALA A 73 12.45 -6.92 -4.90
CA ALA A 73 13.41 -5.86 -5.19
C ALA A 73 12.78 -4.68 -5.95
N ASN A 74 11.57 -4.84 -6.46
CA ASN A 74 10.89 -3.86 -7.31
C ASN A 74 10.07 -2.85 -6.50
N PHE A 75 9.60 -1.81 -7.20
CA PHE A 75 8.90 -0.69 -6.62
C PHE A 75 7.65 -0.34 -7.43
N ILE A 76 6.63 0.16 -6.73
CA ILE A 76 5.50 0.87 -7.33
C ILE A 76 5.52 2.29 -6.79
N VAL A 77 5.28 3.28 -7.64
CA VAL A 77 5.32 4.70 -7.28
C VAL A 77 4.01 5.38 -7.62
N ASN A 78 3.64 6.46 -6.91
CA ASN A 78 2.49 7.28 -7.32
C ASN A 78 2.91 8.38 -8.32
N GLU A 79 1.93 9.08 -8.91
CA GLU A 79 2.16 10.14 -9.89
C GLU A 79 3.05 11.25 -9.33
N LEU A 80 2.83 11.62 -8.08
CA LEU A 80 3.61 12.67 -7.43
C LEU A 80 5.07 12.24 -7.27
N ALA A 81 5.36 11.00 -6.90
CA ALA A 81 6.73 10.50 -6.83
C ALA A 81 7.41 10.51 -8.21
N VAL A 82 6.69 10.17 -9.27
CA VAL A 82 7.20 10.29 -10.66
C VAL A 82 7.59 11.74 -10.97
N THR A 83 6.74 12.68 -10.61
CA THR A 83 6.95 14.12 -10.81
C THR A 83 8.15 14.62 -10.01
N GLU A 84 8.19 14.28 -8.71
CA GLU A 84 9.26 14.68 -7.81
C GLU A 84 10.63 14.11 -8.21
N MET A 85 10.67 12.91 -8.72
CA MET A 85 11.88 12.30 -9.27
C MET A 85 12.28 12.87 -10.65
N GLY A 86 11.38 13.59 -11.33
CA GLY A 86 11.61 14.09 -12.69
C GLY A 86 11.68 12.97 -13.73
N LEU A 87 11.02 11.83 -13.49
CA LEU A 87 11.03 10.70 -14.40
C LEU A 87 10.20 11.00 -15.66
N LYS A 88 10.69 10.56 -16.80
CA LYS A 88 9.98 10.70 -18.09
C LYS A 88 9.44 9.35 -18.55
N ALA A 89 8.29 9.37 -19.22
CA ALA A 89 7.71 8.16 -19.78
C ALA A 89 8.63 7.47 -20.84
N PRO A 90 8.63 6.14 -20.89
CA PRO A 90 7.93 5.20 -20.02
C PRO A 90 8.57 5.13 -18.63
N VAL A 91 7.75 5.15 -17.57
CA VAL A 91 8.24 5.10 -16.18
C VAL A 91 8.52 3.66 -15.75
N VAL A 92 7.63 2.73 -16.13
CA VAL A 92 7.80 1.31 -15.86
C VAL A 92 9.07 0.78 -16.55
N GLY A 93 9.86 0.02 -15.80
CA GLY A 93 11.14 -0.51 -16.23
C GLY A 93 12.34 0.37 -15.86
N GLN A 94 12.14 1.61 -15.41
CA GLN A 94 13.23 2.44 -14.93
C GLN A 94 13.78 1.93 -13.60
N ARG A 95 15.11 2.05 -13.44
CA ARG A 95 15.79 1.58 -12.24
C ARG A 95 15.54 2.52 -11.06
N LEU A 96 15.24 1.92 -9.94
CA LEU A 96 15.13 2.58 -8.65
C LEU A 96 15.92 1.77 -7.62
N LYS A 97 16.68 2.45 -6.78
CA LYS A 97 17.43 1.83 -5.68
C LYS A 97 16.90 2.37 -4.36
N GLY A 98 16.66 1.48 -3.41
CA GLY A 98 16.27 1.82 -2.05
C GLY A 98 16.96 0.91 -1.04
N TRP A 99 17.49 1.46 0.04
CA TRP A 99 18.18 0.73 1.12
C TRP A 99 19.22 -0.29 0.63
N GLY A 100 19.99 0.09 -0.40
CA GLY A 100 21.02 -0.76 -0.98
C GLY A 100 20.52 -1.85 -1.93
N LYS A 101 19.22 -2.05 -2.07
CA LYS A 101 18.61 -2.94 -3.07
C LYS A 101 18.34 -2.18 -4.36
N GLU A 102 18.65 -2.79 -5.48
CA GLU A 102 18.39 -2.25 -6.81
C GLU A 102 17.30 -3.07 -7.50
N GLY A 103 16.28 -2.40 -7.98
CA GLY A 103 15.16 -2.99 -8.71
C GLY A 103 14.64 -2.04 -9.78
N GLN A 104 13.42 -2.28 -10.21
CA GLN A 104 12.74 -1.51 -11.23
C GLN A 104 11.40 -1.00 -10.72
N ILE A 105 10.93 0.11 -11.27
CA ILE A 105 9.55 0.55 -11.13
C ILE A 105 8.70 -0.37 -12.01
N ILE A 106 7.77 -1.11 -11.39
CA ILE A 106 6.89 -2.06 -12.08
C ILE A 106 5.47 -1.53 -12.28
N GLY A 107 5.12 -0.46 -11.58
CA GLY A 107 3.80 0.16 -11.70
C GLY A 107 3.81 1.62 -11.26
N VAL A 108 2.88 2.37 -11.83
CA VAL A 108 2.54 3.73 -11.42
C VAL A 108 1.08 3.74 -10.98
N VAL A 109 0.82 4.12 -9.75
CA VAL A 109 -0.52 4.23 -9.18
C VAL A 109 -0.97 5.70 -9.18
N LYS A 110 -2.25 5.92 -9.37
CA LYS A 110 -2.85 7.26 -9.22
C LYS A 110 -2.63 7.77 -7.79
N ASP A 111 -2.44 9.07 -7.64
CA ASP A 111 -2.34 9.69 -6.33
C ASP A 111 -3.60 9.43 -5.50
N PHE A 112 -3.42 9.06 -4.25
CA PHE A 112 -4.48 8.89 -3.26
C PHE A 112 -4.01 9.38 -1.89
N HIS A 113 -4.95 9.75 -1.03
CA HIS A 113 -4.63 10.11 0.34
C HIS A 113 -4.44 8.87 1.21
N PHE A 114 -3.36 8.82 1.94
CA PHE A 114 -3.01 7.79 2.92
C PHE A 114 -2.63 8.41 4.28
N THR A 115 -2.88 9.71 4.41
CA THR A 115 -2.82 10.51 5.64
C THR A 115 -4.07 11.39 5.68
N SER A 116 -4.07 12.41 6.52
CA SER A 116 -5.16 13.39 6.56
C SER A 116 -5.47 13.99 5.18
N LEU A 117 -6.76 14.12 4.87
CA LEU A 117 -7.21 14.75 3.62
C LEU A 117 -6.92 16.25 3.54
N LYS A 118 -6.59 16.89 4.66
CA LYS A 118 -6.11 18.29 4.70
C LYS A 118 -4.62 18.40 4.37
N GLU A 119 -3.89 17.31 4.51
CA GLU A 119 -2.49 17.29 4.10
C GLU A 119 -2.40 17.26 2.56
N LYS A 120 -1.34 17.84 2.05
CA LYS A 120 -1.04 17.73 0.62
C LYS A 120 -0.77 16.26 0.28
N LEU A 121 -1.14 15.87 -0.92
CA LEU A 121 -0.68 14.62 -1.50
C LEU A 121 0.84 14.48 -1.33
N GLN A 122 1.30 13.30 -1.00
CA GLN A 122 2.70 13.04 -0.74
C GLN A 122 3.26 12.03 -1.77
N PRO A 123 4.54 12.15 -2.13
CA PRO A 123 5.18 11.19 -3.00
C PRO A 123 5.31 9.84 -2.28
N LEU A 124 4.77 8.79 -2.89
CA LEU A 124 4.66 7.46 -2.30
C LEU A 124 5.46 6.44 -3.10
N ILE A 125 6.19 5.59 -2.40
CA ILE A 125 6.88 4.43 -2.93
C ILE A 125 6.39 3.19 -2.18
N LEU A 126 5.80 2.23 -2.89
CA LEU A 126 5.43 0.93 -2.34
C LEU A 126 6.55 -0.08 -2.59
N THR A 127 6.78 -0.94 -1.61
CA THR A 127 7.77 -2.02 -1.65
C THR A 127 7.16 -3.33 -1.18
N MET A 128 7.75 -4.46 -1.57
CA MET A 128 7.36 -5.80 -1.12
C MET A 128 8.58 -6.55 -0.56
N ASN A 129 9.41 -5.88 0.23
CA ASN A 129 10.73 -6.40 0.62
C ASN A 129 10.85 -6.84 2.09
N SER A 130 9.78 -6.74 2.86
CA SER A 130 9.77 -7.11 4.28
C SER A 130 8.67 -8.12 4.58
N PRO A 131 8.94 -9.13 5.41
CA PRO A 131 7.91 -10.02 5.92
C PRO A 131 7.02 -9.37 7.00
N TYR A 132 7.39 -8.17 7.45
CA TYR A 132 6.68 -7.47 8.52
C TYR A 132 5.54 -6.65 7.93
N VAL A 133 4.36 -7.27 7.88
CA VAL A 133 3.08 -6.65 7.57
C VAL A 133 2.13 -6.92 8.73
N TRP A 134 1.56 -5.87 9.29
CA TRP A 134 0.80 -5.94 10.54
C TRP A 134 -0.69 -5.75 10.34
N THR A 135 -1.08 -5.16 9.22
CA THR A 135 -2.47 -4.81 8.92
C THR A 135 -2.93 -5.62 7.71
N ALA A 136 -3.95 -6.43 7.89
CA ALA A 136 -4.62 -7.10 6.78
C ALA A 136 -5.67 -6.17 6.17
N SER A 137 -5.62 -6.01 4.85
CA SER A 137 -6.67 -5.35 4.07
C SER A 137 -7.53 -6.40 3.40
N VAL A 138 -8.83 -6.33 3.61
CA VAL A 138 -9.79 -7.31 3.08
C VAL A 138 -10.89 -6.58 2.34
N ARG A 139 -11.05 -6.88 1.05
CA ARG A 139 -12.17 -6.41 0.25
C ARG A 139 -13.30 -7.43 0.37
N ILE A 140 -14.45 -6.98 0.79
CA ILE A 140 -15.63 -7.83 0.99
C ILE A 140 -16.81 -7.41 0.11
N ASP A 141 -17.72 -8.35 -0.12
CA ASP A 141 -19.03 -8.05 -0.72
C ASP A 141 -19.93 -7.37 0.31
N SER A 142 -20.50 -6.23 -0.05
CA SER A 142 -21.34 -5.41 0.84
C SER A 142 -22.72 -6.04 1.13
N ARG A 143 -23.15 -7.06 0.38
CA ARG A 143 -24.49 -7.64 0.50
C ARG A 143 -24.76 -8.36 1.81
N ASN A 144 -23.73 -9.00 2.39
CA ASN A 144 -23.82 -9.78 3.63
C ASN A 144 -22.67 -9.47 4.60
N THR A 145 -22.39 -8.21 4.81
CA THR A 145 -21.22 -7.74 5.58
C THR A 145 -21.11 -8.39 6.96
N ALA A 146 -22.21 -8.52 7.71
CA ALA A 146 -22.18 -9.11 9.05
C ALA A 146 -21.77 -10.59 9.05
N GLU A 147 -22.25 -11.37 8.10
CA GLU A 147 -21.90 -12.79 7.96
C GLU A 147 -20.44 -12.94 7.55
N VAL A 148 -19.99 -12.14 6.57
CA VAL A 148 -18.60 -12.15 6.11
C VAL A 148 -17.65 -11.79 7.24
N LEU A 149 -17.93 -10.75 8.02
CA LEU A 149 -17.14 -10.36 9.18
C LEU A 149 -17.08 -11.45 10.25
N SER A 150 -18.20 -12.11 10.56
CA SER A 150 -18.23 -13.24 11.50
C SER A 150 -17.36 -14.40 11.01
N ASN A 151 -17.37 -14.70 9.73
CA ASN A 151 -16.53 -15.75 9.15
C ASN A 151 -15.05 -15.37 9.16
N ILE A 152 -14.72 -14.10 8.88
CA ILE A 152 -13.35 -13.58 9.01
C ILE A 152 -12.86 -13.68 10.46
N GLU A 153 -13.69 -13.27 11.43
CA GLU A 153 -13.39 -13.39 12.85
C GLU A 153 -13.07 -14.83 13.26
N ASN A 154 -13.87 -15.79 12.80
CA ASN A 154 -13.62 -17.21 13.07
C ASN A 154 -12.27 -17.69 12.52
N VAL A 155 -11.90 -17.24 11.31
CA VAL A 155 -10.58 -17.53 10.74
C VAL A 155 -9.47 -16.89 11.59
N CYS A 156 -9.62 -15.63 11.97
CA CYS A 156 -8.63 -14.92 12.80
C CYS A 156 -8.44 -15.60 14.16
N LYS A 157 -9.52 -15.97 14.83
CA LYS A 157 -9.49 -16.68 16.12
C LYS A 157 -8.79 -18.04 16.05
N LYS A 158 -8.88 -18.73 14.92
CA LYS A 158 -8.18 -20.01 14.72
C LYS A 158 -6.65 -19.84 14.77
N TYR A 159 -6.12 -18.72 14.26
CA TYR A 159 -4.68 -18.47 14.20
C TYR A 159 -4.17 -17.63 15.36
N SER A 160 -5.01 -16.81 15.94
CA SER A 160 -4.64 -15.88 17.03
C SER A 160 -5.73 -15.83 18.10
N PRO A 161 -5.96 -16.94 18.84
CA PRO A 161 -7.08 -17.04 19.78
C PRO A 161 -6.96 -16.09 20.99
N VAL A 162 -5.75 -15.60 21.27
CA VAL A 162 -5.46 -14.74 22.44
C VAL A 162 -5.71 -13.27 22.14
N TYR A 163 -5.69 -12.87 20.86
CA TYR A 163 -5.89 -11.47 20.47
C TYR A 163 -7.33 -11.20 20.10
N PRO A 164 -7.92 -10.06 20.51
CA PRO A 164 -9.24 -9.66 20.07
C PRO A 164 -9.24 -9.46 18.55
N PHE A 165 -10.37 -9.77 17.92
CA PHE A 165 -10.61 -9.42 16.53
C PHE A 165 -11.03 -7.96 16.46
N GLU A 166 -10.18 -7.14 15.84
CA GLU A 166 -10.44 -5.72 15.61
C GLU A 166 -10.47 -5.46 14.10
N TYR A 167 -11.39 -4.64 13.67
CA TYR A 167 -11.48 -4.21 12.28
C TYR A 167 -11.99 -2.78 12.21
N GLU A 168 -11.70 -2.14 11.10
CA GLU A 168 -12.17 -0.82 10.75
C GLU A 168 -12.53 -0.80 9.26
N PHE A 169 -13.62 -0.14 8.90
CA PHE A 169 -13.94 0.09 7.50
C PHE A 169 -13.13 1.28 6.97
N ALA A 170 -12.61 1.15 5.76
CA ALA A 170 -11.79 2.18 5.15
C ALA A 170 -12.51 3.52 5.01
N ASP A 171 -13.79 3.52 4.64
CA ASP A 171 -14.62 4.72 4.57
C ASP A 171 -14.79 5.38 5.93
N THR A 172 -15.01 4.60 6.99
CA THR A 172 -15.07 5.10 8.37
C THR A 172 -13.74 5.72 8.79
N ALA A 173 -12.62 5.06 8.50
CA ALA A 173 -11.29 5.57 8.80
C ALA A 173 -11.03 6.93 8.11
N TYR A 174 -11.41 7.06 6.85
CA TYR A 174 -11.32 8.35 6.15
C TYR A 174 -12.27 9.41 6.74
N ASP A 175 -13.49 9.05 7.10
CA ASP A 175 -14.46 9.96 7.72
C ASP A 175 -13.99 10.46 9.09
N GLU A 176 -13.34 9.63 9.87
CA GLU A 176 -12.75 10.01 11.17
C GLU A 176 -11.61 11.00 11.02
N LEU A 177 -10.76 10.82 9.99
CA LEU A 177 -9.75 11.81 9.64
C LEU A 177 -10.36 13.18 9.32
N TYR A 178 -11.54 13.22 8.71
CA TYR A 178 -12.28 14.47 8.48
C TYR A 178 -12.80 15.10 9.77
N LYS A 179 -13.34 14.29 10.69
CA LYS A 179 -14.02 14.79 11.89
C LYS A 179 -13.05 15.28 12.98
N SER A 180 -11.96 14.54 13.20
CA SER A 180 -10.96 14.89 14.22
C SER A 180 -10.28 16.24 13.99
N GLU A 181 -10.42 16.79 12.79
CA GLU A 181 -9.78 18.01 12.34
C GLU A 181 -10.74 19.21 12.22
N SER A 182 -12.00 19.03 12.61
CA SER A 182 -13.05 20.06 12.52
C SER A 182 -13.30 20.80 13.85
N ILE A 183 -12.39 20.66 14.85
CA ILE A 183 -12.45 21.33 16.16
C ILE A 183 -11.44 22.47 16.23
#